data_6038f3c16e1a1f94c3eac5e6e9f6f3c9
#
_entry.id   6038f3c16e1a1f94c3eac5e6e9f6f3c9
#
_cell.length_a   1.000
_cell.length_b   1.000
_cell.length_c   1.000
_cell.angle_alpha   90.00
_cell.angle_beta   90.00
_cell.angle_gamma   90.00
#
_symmetry.space_group_name_H-M   'P 1'
#
loop_
_entity.id
_entity.type
_entity.pdbx_description
1 polymer ?
#
loop_
_entity_poly.entity_id
_entity_poly.type
_entity_poly.pdbx_seq_one_letter_code
_entity_poly.pdbx_strand_id
1 'polypeptide(L)'
;MKKLSVCILFGGMSPEHEVSLRSAESVLNHIDESKYNLFPVGITKEGDWILYGGKDYSKLVTDEWRSCPENRRATISPVRGQGLLSFEGDCVVRERIDVVFPVLHGENGEDGAMQGLLQMAGIPYVGPHIAASAVAMDKSLTKLVADQAGVPQAAWQLVRAGELENHMENTLDLLENRFRYPMFVKPAGTGSSVGVSKVGDRDALRSGLRYAGKYDKKILVEEFINGKEIEVAVMGNDNPMASICGEIDSGAEFYDYDAKYLTETSKAYIPARIPAEVEEVVRETAVKVYNAVGCQGLSRVDFFVTHDENRVVFNEINTLPGFTSISMYPKLFEASGVPYSQLIDELLRLAVEAFR
;
A
#
# COMPACT_ATOMS: atom_id res chain seq x y z
N MET A 1 5.22 0.71 33.31
CA MET A 1 5.79 1.65 32.32
C MET A 1 4.71 2.64 31.91
N LYS A 2 5.06 3.86 31.50
CA LYS A 2 4.07 4.82 30.97
C LYS A 2 3.60 4.29 29.61
N LYS A 3 2.28 4.24 29.39
CA LYS A 3 1.72 3.85 28.09
C LYS A 3 2.15 4.85 26.99
N LEU A 4 2.45 4.36 25.80
CA LEU A 4 2.65 5.21 24.63
C LEU A 4 1.31 5.72 24.10
N SER A 5 1.28 6.97 23.68
CA SER A 5 0.12 7.57 23.00
C SER A 5 0.21 7.32 21.50
N VAL A 6 -0.68 6.48 20.98
CA VAL A 6 -0.71 6.04 19.58
C VAL A 6 -1.90 6.68 18.87
N CYS A 7 -1.62 7.44 17.82
CA CYS A 7 -2.67 7.93 16.93
C CYS A 7 -2.84 6.95 15.76
N ILE A 8 -4.04 6.41 15.60
CA ILE A 8 -4.42 5.57 14.46
C ILE A 8 -5.14 6.46 13.45
N LEU A 9 -4.51 6.72 12.30
CA LEU A 9 -5.13 7.49 11.21
C LEU A 9 -5.81 6.55 10.23
N PHE A 10 -7.07 6.85 9.88
CA PHE A 10 -7.85 6.01 8.99
C PHE A 10 -8.78 6.81 8.07
N GLY A 11 -9.37 6.18 7.07
CA GLY A 11 -10.23 6.79 6.06
C GLY A 11 -9.43 7.40 4.91
N GLY A 12 -9.53 8.71 4.72
CA GLY A 12 -8.85 9.43 3.63
C GLY A 12 -9.75 9.71 2.44
N MET A 13 -9.24 10.51 1.51
CA MET A 13 -9.98 10.97 0.33
C MET A 13 -9.84 10.01 -0.87
N SER A 14 -9.00 8.97 -0.74
CA SER A 14 -8.75 8.02 -1.81
C SER A 14 -9.94 7.09 -2.07
N PRO A 15 -10.01 6.45 -3.26
CA PRO A 15 -11.00 5.41 -3.54
C PRO A 15 -10.94 4.20 -2.57
N GLU A 16 -9.84 4.04 -1.84
CA GLU A 16 -9.61 2.95 -0.89
C GLU A 16 -10.07 3.29 0.55
N HIS A 17 -10.90 4.34 0.70
CA HIS A 17 -11.43 4.79 1.99
C HIS A 17 -12.03 3.66 2.82
N GLU A 18 -12.92 2.85 2.23
CA GLU A 18 -13.60 1.75 2.91
C GLU A 18 -12.64 0.64 3.34
N VAL A 19 -11.59 0.40 2.57
CA VAL A 19 -10.54 -0.56 2.94
C VAL A 19 -9.78 -0.07 4.16
N SER A 20 -9.51 1.23 4.22
CA SER A 20 -8.88 1.88 5.38
C SER A 20 -9.75 1.76 6.64
N LEU A 21 -11.07 1.97 6.55
CA LEU A 21 -11.99 1.81 7.70
C LEU A 21 -11.95 0.39 8.27
N ARG A 22 -11.99 -0.62 7.40
CA ARG A 22 -11.92 -2.04 7.80
C ARG A 22 -10.54 -2.41 8.37
N SER A 23 -9.47 -1.88 7.80
CA SER A 23 -8.11 -2.08 8.29
C SER A 23 -7.94 -1.46 9.69
N ALA A 24 -8.48 -0.25 9.90
CA ALA A 24 -8.42 0.43 11.20
C ALA A 24 -9.25 -0.29 12.27
N GLU A 25 -10.45 -0.77 11.93
CA GLU A 25 -11.25 -1.61 12.83
C GLU A 25 -10.44 -2.83 13.27
N SER A 26 -9.80 -3.53 12.32
CA SER A 26 -8.98 -4.70 12.63
C SER A 26 -7.78 -4.34 13.52
N VAL A 27 -7.04 -3.28 13.22
CA VAL A 27 -5.90 -2.82 14.03
C VAL A 27 -6.35 -2.46 15.44
N LEU A 28 -7.44 -1.67 15.59
CA LEU A 28 -7.96 -1.21 16.88
C LEU A 28 -8.48 -2.36 17.75
N ASN A 29 -9.01 -3.43 17.14
CA ASN A 29 -9.46 -4.61 17.86
C ASN A 29 -8.31 -5.55 18.31
N HIS A 30 -7.11 -5.44 17.71
CA HIS A 30 -5.97 -6.31 18.02
C HIS A 30 -4.84 -5.61 18.78
N ILE A 31 -4.84 -4.27 18.84
CA ILE A 31 -3.84 -3.52 19.59
C ILE A 31 -4.05 -3.67 21.10
N ASP A 32 -2.95 -3.84 21.84
CA ASP A 32 -3.01 -4.06 23.29
C ASP A 32 -3.24 -2.75 24.05
N GLU A 33 -4.48 -2.44 24.38
CA GLU A 33 -4.85 -1.25 25.16
C GLU A 33 -4.21 -1.20 26.55
N SER A 34 -3.64 -2.30 27.06
CA SER A 34 -2.88 -2.26 28.30
C SER A 34 -1.55 -1.53 28.16
N LYS A 35 -0.98 -1.50 26.95
CA LYS A 35 0.32 -0.88 26.60
C LYS A 35 0.17 0.52 26.03
N TYR A 36 -0.97 0.84 25.39
CA TYR A 36 -1.16 2.04 24.58
C TYR A 36 -2.37 2.88 25.02
N ASN A 37 -2.25 4.21 24.89
CA ASN A 37 -3.38 5.13 24.88
C ASN A 37 -3.72 5.40 23.42
N LEU A 38 -4.93 5.09 22.99
CA LEU A 38 -5.35 5.16 21.61
C LEU A 38 -6.06 6.47 21.28
N PHE A 39 -5.71 7.05 20.15
CA PHE A 39 -6.33 8.23 19.56
C PHE A 39 -6.74 7.90 18.12
N PRO A 40 -7.91 7.28 17.92
CA PRO A 40 -8.40 6.99 16.56
C PRO A 40 -8.83 8.29 15.88
N VAL A 41 -8.22 8.64 14.75
CA VAL A 41 -8.53 9.84 13.98
C VAL A 41 -8.93 9.44 12.58
N GLY A 42 -10.19 9.68 12.25
CA GLY A 42 -10.74 9.43 10.93
C GLY A 42 -10.63 10.65 10.03
N ILE A 43 -10.29 10.42 8.76
CA ILE A 43 -10.31 11.43 7.71
C ILE A 43 -11.47 11.07 6.79
N THR A 44 -12.43 11.98 6.63
CA THR A 44 -13.59 11.75 5.75
C THR A 44 -13.20 11.82 4.27
N LYS A 45 -14.10 11.44 3.38
CA LYS A 45 -13.90 11.59 1.91
C LYS A 45 -13.80 13.05 1.49
N GLU A 46 -14.37 13.96 2.27
CA GLU A 46 -14.32 15.41 2.09
C GLU A 46 -13.03 16.04 2.64
N GLY A 47 -12.23 15.27 3.40
CA GLY A 47 -10.97 15.71 3.99
C GLY A 47 -11.09 16.27 5.41
N ASP A 48 -12.24 16.13 6.07
CA ASP A 48 -12.42 16.52 7.48
C ASP A 48 -11.75 15.48 8.40
N TRP A 49 -11.04 15.98 9.43
CA TRP A 49 -10.38 15.16 10.42
C TRP A 49 -11.18 15.13 11.70
N ILE A 50 -11.48 13.94 12.20
CA ILE A 50 -12.33 13.69 13.36
C ILE A 50 -11.62 12.74 14.32
N LEU A 51 -11.36 13.18 15.54
CA LEU A 51 -11.00 12.30 16.64
C LEU A 51 -12.26 11.54 17.07
N TYR A 52 -12.25 10.24 16.82
CA TYR A 52 -13.37 9.37 17.17
C TYR A 52 -13.42 9.16 18.67
N GLY A 53 -14.52 9.58 19.29
CA GLY A 53 -14.73 9.49 20.73
C GLY A 53 -15.39 8.19 21.20
N GLY A 54 -15.89 7.36 20.26
CA GLY A 54 -16.52 6.08 20.57
C GLY A 54 -15.52 4.98 20.90
N LYS A 55 -16.06 3.88 21.48
CA LYS A 55 -15.29 2.67 21.79
C LYS A 55 -15.69 1.45 20.97
N ASP A 56 -16.75 1.58 20.18
CA ASP A 56 -17.25 0.54 19.30
C ASP A 56 -16.63 0.72 17.92
N TYR A 57 -15.55 -0.01 17.65
CA TYR A 57 -14.82 0.09 16.39
C TYR A 57 -15.55 -0.55 15.20
N SER A 58 -16.60 -1.39 15.43
CA SER A 58 -17.43 -1.92 14.34
C SER A 58 -18.15 -0.80 13.56
N LYS A 59 -18.40 0.34 14.20
CA LYS A 59 -18.99 1.53 13.59
C LYS A 59 -18.13 2.18 12.53
N LEU A 60 -16.83 1.90 12.50
CA LEU A 60 -15.94 2.34 11.44
C LEU A 60 -16.38 1.75 10.10
N VAL A 61 -16.64 0.45 10.07
CA VAL A 61 -17.01 -0.29 8.84
C VAL A 61 -18.36 0.13 8.29
N THR A 62 -19.32 0.49 9.17
CA THR A 62 -20.66 0.96 8.77
C THR A 62 -20.74 2.45 8.50
N ASP A 63 -19.63 3.18 8.60
CA ASP A 63 -19.53 4.64 8.49
C ASP A 63 -20.33 5.43 9.55
N GLU A 64 -20.87 4.74 10.56
CA GLU A 64 -21.60 5.37 11.68
C GLU A 64 -20.70 6.13 12.64
N TRP A 65 -19.40 5.89 12.58
CA TRP A 65 -18.39 6.56 13.42
C TRP A 65 -18.46 8.08 13.31
N ARG A 66 -18.82 8.62 12.14
CA ARG A 66 -18.92 10.08 11.89
C ARG A 66 -19.98 10.75 12.76
N SER A 67 -21.01 10.02 13.14
CA SER A 67 -22.17 10.54 13.89
C SER A 67 -22.05 10.32 15.40
N CYS A 68 -20.89 9.84 15.91
CA CYS A 68 -20.68 9.64 17.34
C CYS A 68 -20.72 10.98 18.09
N PRO A 69 -21.55 11.13 19.16
CA PRO A 69 -21.70 12.39 19.87
C PRO A 69 -20.43 12.88 20.56
N GLU A 70 -19.52 11.95 20.91
CA GLU A 70 -18.24 12.23 21.57
C GLU A 70 -17.15 12.64 20.61
N ASN A 71 -17.43 12.70 19.31
CA ASN A 71 -16.49 13.10 18.28
C ASN A 71 -16.05 14.56 18.46
N ARG A 72 -14.79 14.81 18.13
CA ARG A 72 -14.22 16.15 18.07
C ARG A 72 -13.53 16.36 16.74
N ARG A 73 -13.68 17.55 16.16
CA ARG A 73 -12.80 17.95 15.05
C ARG A 73 -11.35 17.91 15.54
N ALA A 74 -10.44 17.46 14.69
CA ALA A 74 -9.04 17.30 15.09
C ALA A 74 -8.11 17.61 13.92
N THR A 75 -6.82 17.75 14.21
CA THR A 75 -5.76 17.81 13.21
C THR A 75 -4.42 17.49 13.86
N ILE A 76 -3.47 16.95 13.11
CA ILE A 76 -2.08 16.92 13.53
C ILE A 76 -1.44 18.26 13.17
N SER A 77 -0.90 18.95 14.17
CA SER A 77 -0.21 20.20 13.93
C SER A 77 1.13 19.96 13.23
N PRO A 78 1.44 20.68 12.13
CA PRO A 78 2.77 20.63 11.52
C PRO A 78 3.83 21.30 12.39
N VAL A 79 3.44 22.04 13.42
CA VAL A 79 4.38 22.68 14.36
C VAL A 79 4.93 21.62 15.31
N ARG A 80 6.24 21.44 15.26
CA ARG A 80 6.95 20.40 16.01
C ARG A 80 6.60 20.43 17.50
N GLY A 81 6.24 19.24 18.01
CA GLY A 81 5.91 19.05 19.43
C GLY A 81 4.49 19.49 19.82
N GLN A 82 3.65 19.96 18.92
CA GLN A 82 2.25 20.26 19.22
C GLN A 82 1.36 19.02 19.29
N GLY A 83 1.68 17.96 18.57
CA GLY A 83 0.93 16.70 18.56
C GLY A 83 -0.43 16.80 17.89
N LEU A 84 -1.41 16.09 18.44
CA LEU A 84 -2.81 16.13 18.00
C LEU A 84 -3.54 17.28 18.69
N LEU A 85 -4.21 18.11 17.90
CA LEU A 85 -5.09 19.17 18.36
C LEU A 85 -6.52 18.73 18.13
N SER A 86 -7.37 18.80 19.15
CA SER A 86 -8.82 18.60 19.02
C SER A 86 -9.58 19.83 19.51
N PHE A 87 -10.78 20.03 18.99
CA PHE A 87 -11.57 21.26 19.20
C PHE A 87 -12.83 20.94 19.99
N GLU A 88 -12.99 21.56 21.16
CA GLU A 88 -14.18 21.48 22.02
C GLU A 88 -14.80 22.88 22.12
N GLY A 89 -15.79 23.17 21.28
CA GLY A 89 -16.29 24.54 21.13
C GLY A 89 -15.16 25.48 20.71
N ASP A 90 -14.93 26.53 21.49
CA ASP A 90 -13.86 27.51 21.26
C ASP A 90 -12.50 27.10 21.91
N CYS A 91 -12.45 25.95 22.58
CA CYS A 91 -11.23 25.47 23.22
C CYS A 91 -10.46 24.51 22.33
N VAL A 92 -9.13 24.64 22.36
CA VAL A 92 -8.22 23.70 21.70
C VAL A 92 -7.59 22.81 22.76
N VAL A 93 -7.85 21.52 22.67
CA VAL A 93 -7.23 20.49 23.51
C VAL A 93 -6.03 19.91 22.76
N ARG A 94 -4.91 19.81 23.43
CA ARG A 94 -3.67 19.31 22.88
C ARG A 94 -3.31 17.97 23.51
N GLU A 95 -3.16 16.96 22.65
CA GLU A 95 -2.73 15.62 23.03
C GLU A 95 -1.31 15.35 22.52
N ARG A 96 -0.46 14.87 23.42
CA ARG A 96 0.85 14.39 23.01
C ARG A 96 0.70 13.04 22.33
N ILE A 97 1.20 12.93 21.11
CA ILE A 97 1.30 11.68 20.38
C ILE A 97 2.76 11.23 20.36
N ASP A 98 3.02 10.00 20.75
CA ASP A 98 4.34 9.40 20.76
C ASP A 98 4.65 8.69 19.44
N VAL A 99 3.62 8.16 18.76
CA VAL A 99 3.73 7.51 17.44
C VAL A 99 2.39 7.54 16.70
N VAL A 100 2.44 7.65 15.38
CA VAL A 100 1.26 7.54 14.49
C VAL A 100 1.32 6.23 13.75
N PHE A 101 0.19 5.52 13.67
CA PHE A 101 0.01 4.41 12.75
C PHE A 101 -0.96 4.84 11.64
N PRO A 102 -0.46 5.25 10.46
CA PRO A 102 -1.32 5.56 9.33
C PRO A 102 -1.83 4.24 8.74
N VAL A 103 -3.12 4.00 8.87
CA VAL A 103 -3.84 2.89 8.26
C VAL A 103 -4.62 3.46 7.07
N LEU A 104 -3.88 4.15 6.20
CA LEU A 104 -4.37 4.86 5.03
C LEU A 104 -3.88 4.13 3.77
N HIS A 105 -4.67 4.14 2.71
CA HIS A 105 -4.32 3.51 1.45
C HIS A 105 -4.44 4.49 0.29
N GLY A 106 -3.56 4.34 -0.72
CA GLY A 106 -3.56 5.14 -1.92
C GLY A 106 -3.12 6.59 -1.73
N GLU A 107 -3.76 7.48 -2.47
CA GLU A 107 -3.43 8.91 -2.53
C GLU A 107 -3.45 9.57 -1.14
N ASN A 108 -2.47 10.42 -0.87
CA ASN A 108 -2.20 11.10 0.41
C ASN A 108 -1.80 10.16 1.57
N GLY A 109 -2.00 8.86 1.47
CA GLY A 109 -1.61 7.88 2.48
C GLY A 109 -0.24 7.26 2.19
N GLU A 110 -0.03 6.80 0.95
CA GLU A 110 1.14 6.02 0.53
C GLU A 110 2.14 6.79 -0.35
N ASP A 111 1.85 8.04 -0.70
CA ASP A 111 2.60 8.84 -1.69
C ASP A 111 3.64 9.80 -1.09
N GLY A 112 3.79 9.82 0.23
CA GLY A 112 4.71 10.70 0.94
C GLY A 112 4.05 11.95 1.53
N ALA A 113 2.79 12.27 1.22
CA ALA A 113 2.10 13.46 1.71
C ALA A 113 1.86 13.38 3.24
N MET A 114 1.26 12.29 3.72
CA MET A 114 1.06 12.05 5.15
C MET A 114 2.39 11.95 5.90
N GLN A 115 3.35 11.24 5.34
CA GLN A 115 4.70 11.10 5.89
C GLN A 115 5.38 12.45 6.03
N GLY A 116 5.20 13.36 5.06
CA GLY A 116 5.72 14.73 5.10
C GLY A 116 5.13 15.54 6.24
N LEU A 117 3.82 15.48 6.46
CA LEU A 117 3.13 16.13 7.59
C LEU A 117 3.68 15.63 8.93
N LEU A 118 3.79 14.30 9.10
CA LEU A 118 4.26 13.68 10.35
C LEU A 118 5.73 13.99 10.62
N GLN A 119 6.56 14.01 9.58
CA GLN A 119 7.97 14.39 9.71
C GLN A 119 8.14 15.86 10.10
N MET A 120 7.37 16.80 9.55
CA MET A 120 7.35 18.20 9.95
C MET A 120 6.90 18.35 11.40
N ALA A 121 5.84 17.64 11.81
CA ALA A 121 5.34 17.60 13.18
C ALA A 121 6.34 17.02 14.17
N GLY A 122 7.34 16.28 13.71
CA GLY A 122 8.33 15.61 14.53
C GLY A 122 7.75 14.43 15.30
N ILE A 123 6.82 13.69 14.69
CA ILE A 123 6.15 12.53 15.28
C ILE A 123 6.59 11.27 14.53
N PRO A 124 7.10 10.24 15.23
CA PRO A 124 7.34 8.91 14.65
C PRO A 124 6.10 8.33 14.01
N TYR A 125 6.25 7.58 12.93
CA TYR A 125 5.12 6.93 12.27
C TYR A 125 5.50 5.58 11.70
N VAL A 126 4.52 4.67 11.65
CA VAL A 126 4.64 3.35 11.06
C VAL A 126 4.67 3.48 9.54
N GLY A 127 5.61 2.82 8.92
CA GLY A 127 5.75 2.76 7.46
C GLY A 127 7.00 3.47 6.93
N PRO A 128 7.24 3.35 5.62
CA PRO A 128 8.37 3.96 4.95
C PRO A 128 8.34 5.48 4.99
N HIS A 129 9.51 6.10 4.89
CA HIS A 129 9.64 7.54 4.82
C HIS A 129 9.20 8.12 3.46
N ILE A 130 9.16 9.46 3.37
CA ILE A 130 8.67 10.24 2.23
C ILE A 130 9.21 9.73 0.89
N ALA A 131 10.51 9.58 0.77
CA ALA A 131 11.14 9.20 -0.50
C ALA A 131 10.73 7.80 -0.95
N ALA A 132 10.76 6.82 -0.02
CA ALA A 132 10.36 5.45 -0.31
C ALA A 132 8.88 5.35 -0.68
N SER A 133 8.01 6.04 0.05
CA SER A 133 6.57 6.12 -0.23
C SER A 133 6.31 6.71 -1.62
N ALA A 134 6.92 7.85 -1.95
CA ALA A 134 6.75 8.50 -3.24
C ALA A 134 7.29 7.67 -4.41
N VAL A 135 8.44 6.99 -4.23
CA VAL A 135 9.02 6.10 -5.24
C VAL A 135 8.13 4.88 -5.44
N ALA A 136 7.67 4.24 -4.36
CA ALA A 136 6.83 3.04 -4.42
C ALA A 136 5.47 3.32 -5.08
N MET A 137 4.88 4.49 -4.84
CA MET A 137 3.60 4.88 -5.43
C MET A 137 3.71 5.08 -6.95
N ASP A 138 4.83 5.60 -7.45
CA ASP A 138 5.08 5.80 -8.87
C ASP A 138 5.77 4.55 -9.48
N LYS A 139 4.99 3.69 -10.12
CA LYS A 139 5.49 2.46 -10.74
C LYS A 139 6.65 2.68 -11.71
N SER A 140 6.70 3.83 -12.40
CA SER A 140 7.81 4.15 -13.32
C SER A 140 9.12 4.39 -12.57
N LEU A 141 9.07 5.02 -11.39
CA LEU A 141 10.23 5.23 -10.54
C LEU A 141 10.66 3.94 -9.85
N THR A 142 9.69 3.18 -9.34
CA THR A 142 9.95 1.86 -8.73
C THR A 142 10.69 0.95 -9.71
N LYS A 143 10.25 0.89 -10.97
CA LYS A 143 10.89 0.07 -12.00
C LYS A 143 12.32 0.52 -12.32
N LEU A 144 12.59 1.83 -12.37
CA LEU A 144 13.95 2.35 -12.53
C LEU A 144 14.85 1.95 -11.36
N VAL A 145 14.34 2.01 -10.12
CA VAL A 145 15.09 1.58 -8.93
C VAL A 145 15.34 0.07 -8.96
N ALA A 146 14.35 -0.73 -9.34
CA ALA A 146 14.47 -2.18 -9.47
C ALA A 146 15.48 -2.56 -10.56
N ASP A 147 15.47 -1.89 -11.73
CA ASP A 147 16.46 -2.07 -12.79
C ASP A 147 17.89 -1.79 -12.29
N GLN A 148 18.09 -0.65 -11.61
CA GLN A 148 19.38 -0.29 -11.04
C GLN A 148 19.87 -1.28 -9.99
N ALA A 149 18.95 -1.88 -9.23
CA ALA A 149 19.26 -2.92 -8.26
C ALA A 149 19.49 -4.29 -8.91
N GLY A 150 19.29 -4.44 -10.21
CA GLY A 150 19.39 -5.72 -10.91
C GLY A 150 18.34 -6.74 -10.46
N VAL A 151 17.10 -6.26 -10.24
CA VAL A 151 15.94 -7.09 -9.91
C VAL A 151 15.22 -7.46 -11.20
N PRO A 152 15.00 -8.75 -11.49
CA PRO A 152 14.25 -9.17 -12.65
C PRO A 152 12.80 -8.68 -12.59
N GLN A 153 12.32 -8.03 -13.65
CA GLN A 153 10.96 -7.50 -13.76
C GLN A 153 10.46 -7.62 -15.21
N ALA A 154 9.15 -7.42 -15.40
CA ALA A 154 8.56 -7.39 -16.73
C ALA A 154 9.19 -6.27 -17.58
N ALA A 155 9.44 -6.53 -18.85
CA ALA A 155 9.85 -5.49 -19.79
C ALA A 155 8.78 -4.41 -19.85
N TRP A 156 9.18 -3.14 -19.84
CA TRP A 156 8.26 -2.01 -19.72
C TRP A 156 8.65 -0.81 -20.59
N GLN A 157 7.67 0.02 -20.88
CA GLN A 157 7.82 1.28 -21.60
C GLN A 157 6.96 2.36 -20.94
N LEU A 158 7.58 3.52 -20.65
CA LEU A 158 6.86 4.71 -20.23
C LEU A 158 6.32 5.46 -21.45
N VAL A 159 5.04 5.79 -21.41
CA VAL A 159 4.34 6.64 -22.39
C VAL A 159 3.79 7.87 -21.65
N ARG A 160 3.89 9.03 -22.27
CA ARG A 160 3.28 10.27 -21.75
C ARG A 160 1.91 10.49 -22.36
N ALA A 161 0.87 10.67 -21.54
CA ALA A 161 -0.49 10.88 -22.03
C ALA A 161 -0.62 12.07 -22.99
N GLY A 162 0.10 13.17 -22.72
CA GLY A 162 0.11 14.35 -23.60
C GLY A 162 0.72 14.14 -24.99
N GLU A 163 1.54 13.10 -25.16
CA GLU A 163 2.12 12.75 -26.47
C GLU A 163 1.12 11.97 -27.34
N LEU A 164 0.11 11.33 -26.73
CA LEU A 164 -0.85 10.49 -27.44
C LEU A 164 -1.75 11.28 -28.40
N GLU A 165 -2.06 12.56 -28.10
CA GLU A 165 -2.92 13.39 -28.96
C GLU A 165 -2.35 13.55 -30.37
N ASN A 166 -1.03 13.70 -30.50
CA ASN A 166 -0.36 13.99 -31.76
C ASN A 166 0.45 12.81 -32.31
N HIS A 167 0.78 11.81 -31.52
CA HIS A 167 1.73 10.74 -31.85
C HIS A 167 1.20 9.34 -31.58
N MET A 168 -0.13 9.14 -31.49
CA MET A 168 -0.74 7.85 -31.17
C MET A 168 -0.21 6.71 -32.04
N GLU A 169 -0.25 6.87 -33.39
CA GLU A 169 0.17 5.80 -34.29
C GLU A 169 1.66 5.43 -34.12
N ASN A 170 2.53 6.44 -33.99
CA ASN A 170 3.96 6.23 -33.73
C ASN A 170 4.19 5.51 -32.38
N THR A 171 3.40 5.85 -31.36
CA THR A 171 3.45 5.19 -30.06
C THR A 171 3.02 3.73 -30.16
N LEU A 172 1.93 3.44 -30.88
CA LEU A 172 1.48 2.07 -31.11
C LEU A 172 2.53 1.25 -31.85
N ASP A 173 3.12 1.80 -32.92
CA ASP A 173 4.19 1.13 -33.69
C ASP A 173 5.42 0.83 -32.81
N LEU A 174 5.83 1.78 -31.97
CA LEU A 174 6.94 1.60 -31.02
C LEU A 174 6.65 0.45 -30.04
N LEU A 175 5.43 0.40 -29.48
CA LEU A 175 5.04 -0.60 -28.51
C LEU A 175 4.93 -1.99 -29.13
N GLU A 176 4.34 -2.11 -30.33
CA GLU A 176 4.23 -3.38 -31.06
C GLU A 176 5.58 -3.91 -31.54
N ASN A 177 6.53 -3.04 -31.81
CA ASN A 177 7.92 -3.45 -32.12
C ASN A 177 8.66 -3.97 -30.88
N ARG A 178 8.29 -3.51 -29.69
CA ARG A 178 8.96 -3.85 -28.43
C ARG A 178 8.32 -5.05 -27.73
N PHE A 179 6.98 -5.17 -27.76
CA PHE A 179 6.22 -6.16 -27.00
C PHE A 179 5.33 -7.01 -27.90
N ARG A 180 5.01 -8.21 -27.41
CA ARG A 180 3.99 -9.11 -27.99
C ARG A 180 2.68 -8.95 -27.24
N TYR A 181 1.57 -9.14 -27.92
CA TYR A 181 0.26 -9.24 -27.26
C TYR A 181 0.11 -10.58 -26.51
N PRO A 182 -0.61 -10.61 -25.38
CA PRO A 182 -1.23 -9.45 -24.74
C PRO A 182 -0.21 -8.59 -24.01
N MET A 183 -0.56 -7.30 -23.78
CA MET A 183 0.21 -6.35 -22.99
C MET A 183 -0.66 -5.84 -21.82
N PHE A 184 -0.02 -5.29 -20.78
CA PHE A 184 -0.70 -4.52 -19.75
C PHE A 184 -0.43 -3.03 -19.93
N VAL A 185 -1.51 -2.23 -19.80
CA VAL A 185 -1.46 -0.77 -19.83
C VAL A 185 -1.93 -0.27 -18.48
N LYS A 186 -1.08 0.50 -17.77
CA LYS A 186 -1.32 0.91 -16.36
C LYS A 186 -1.03 2.40 -16.18
N PRO A 187 -1.83 3.18 -15.47
CA PRO A 187 -1.37 4.46 -14.93
C PRO A 187 -0.19 4.23 -13.96
N ALA A 188 0.80 5.11 -13.93
CA ALA A 188 1.98 4.90 -13.09
C ALA A 188 1.71 5.13 -11.60
N GLY A 189 0.88 6.13 -11.26
CA GLY A 189 0.68 6.60 -9.89
C GLY A 189 -0.68 6.22 -9.29
N THR A 190 -1.36 5.19 -9.81
CA THR A 190 -2.63 4.73 -9.23
C THR A 190 -2.48 3.36 -8.54
N GLY A 191 -3.22 3.17 -7.44
CA GLY A 191 -3.36 1.90 -6.75
C GLY A 191 -4.58 1.08 -7.22
N SER A 192 -4.81 -0.07 -6.59
CA SER A 192 -6.03 -0.89 -6.69
C SER A 192 -6.51 -1.20 -8.10
N SER A 193 -5.59 -1.39 -9.06
CA SER A 193 -5.88 -1.69 -10.46
C SER A 193 -6.74 -0.65 -11.20
N VAL A 194 -6.92 0.57 -10.65
CA VAL A 194 -7.67 1.64 -11.31
C VAL A 194 -6.96 2.09 -12.59
N GLY A 195 -7.68 2.08 -13.71
CA GLY A 195 -7.14 2.47 -15.01
C GLY A 195 -6.29 1.43 -15.72
N VAL A 196 -6.14 0.22 -15.16
CA VAL A 196 -5.36 -0.88 -15.74
C VAL A 196 -6.17 -1.62 -16.80
N SER A 197 -5.52 -2.03 -17.89
CA SER A 197 -6.12 -2.82 -18.97
C SER A 197 -5.17 -3.89 -19.49
N LYS A 198 -5.66 -5.11 -19.66
CA LYS A 198 -5.01 -6.17 -20.47
C LYS A 198 -5.48 -6.00 -21.91
N VAL A 199 -4.57 -5.81 -22.85
CA VAL A 199 -4.88 -5.49 -24.25
C VAL A 199 -4.35 -6.59 -25.16
N GLY A 200 -5.22 -7.08 -26.06
CA GLY A 200 -4.94 -8.23 -26.93
C GLY A 200 -4.60 -7.86 -28.37
N ASP A 201 -4.82 -6.60 -28.77
CA ASP A 201 -4.60 -6.12 -30.13
C ASP A 201 -4.37 -4.60 -30.16
N ARG A 202 -4.09 -4.05 -31.35
CA ARG A 202 -3.79 -2.63 -31.56
C ARG A 202 -4.93 -1.69 -31.15
N ASP A 203 -6.18 -2.06 -31.41
CA ASP A 203 -7.32 -1.19 -31.09
C ASP A 203 -7.61 -1.20 -29.59
N ALA A 204 -7.46 -2.35 -28.93
CA ALA A 204 -7.47 -2.46 -27.48
C ALA A 204 -6.32 -1.67 -26.85
N LEU A 205 -5.09 -1.71 -27.41
CA LEU A 205 -3.94 -0.95 -26.95
C LEU A 205 -4.22 0.56 -27.04
N ARG A 206 -4.74 1.04 -28.16
CA ARG A 206 -5.15 2.46 -28.35
C ARG A 206 -6.16 2.89 -27.28
N SER A 207 -7.17 2.04 -27.05
CA SER A 207 -8.22 2.31 -26.07
C SER A 207 -7.69 2.29 -24.64
N GLY A 208 -6.83 1.33 -24.30
CA GLY A 208 -6.16 1.19 -23.01
C GLY A 208 -5.27 2.41 -22.68
N LEU A 209 -4.48 2.90 -23.64
CA LEU A 209 -3.66 4.08 -23.49
C LEU A 209 -4.51 5.32 -23.19
N ARG A 210 -5.60 5.52 -23.94
CA ARG A 210 -6.54 6.62 -23.67
C ARG A 210 -7.22 6.50 -22.31
N TYR A 211 -7.55 5.28 -21.91
CA TYR A 211 -8.20 5.00 -20.62
C TYR A 211 -7.25 5.29 -19.46
N ALA A 212 -6.04 4.74 -19.50
CA ALA A 212 -5.01 4.99 -18.47
C ALA A 212 -4.64 6.49 -18.37
N GLY A 213 -4.58 7.19 -19.52
CA GLY A 213 -4.29 8.62 -19.58
C GLY A 213 -5.32 9.54 -18.94
N LYS A 214 -6.53 9.03 -18.59
CA LYS A 214 -7.52 9.79 -17.79
C LYS A 214 -7.13 9.86 -16.31
N TYR A 215 -6.33 8.90 -15.83
CA TYR A 215 -5.97 8.77 -14.42
C TYR A 215 -4.57 9.30 -14.12
N ASP A 216 -3.63 9.19 -15.07
CA ASP A 216 -2.28 9.69 -14.87
C ASP A 216 -1.67 10.18 -16.20
N LYS A 217 -0.79 11.18 -16.08
CA LYS A 217 0.04 11.68 -17.21
C LYS A 217 1.13 10.71 -17.61
N LYS A 218 1.49 9.77 -16.74
CA LYS A 218 2.46 8.69 -16.94
C LYS A 218 1.70 7.38 -17.13
N ILE A 219 1.94 6.70 -18.24
CA ILE A 219 1.33 5.42 -18.57
C ILE A 219 2.45 4.41 -18.73
N LEU A 220 2.38 3.31 -18.00
CA LEU A 220 3.24 2.16 -18.19
C LEU A 220 2.59 1.16 -19.14
N VAL A 221 3.37 0.68 -20.11
CA VAL A 221 3.01 -0.50 -20.89
C VAL A 221 4.01 -1.59 -20.59
N GLU A 222 3.51 -2.77 -20.25
CA GLU A 222 4.31 -3.90 -19.81
C GLU A 222 3.98 -5.16 -20.63
N GLU A 223 4.98 -6.03 -20.80
CA GLU A 223 4.74 -7.37 -21.29
C GLU A 223 3.86 -8.16 -20.31
N PHE A 224 3.08 -9.08 -20.83
CA PHE A 224 2.30 -10.02 -20.01
C PHE A 224 3.22 -11.12 -19.46
N ILE A 225 3.19 -11.29 -18.15
CA ILE A 225 3.85 -12.40 -17.47
C ILE A 225 2.83 -13.50 -17.17
N ASN A 226 3.02 -14.68 -17.79
CA ASN A 226 2.21 -15.84 -17.51
C ASN A 226 2.76 -16.59 -16.28
N GLY A 227 2.18 -16.34 -15.12
CA GLY A 227 2.69 -16.88 -13.85
C GLY A 227 1.69 -16.75 -12.72
N LYS A 228 2.05 -17.29 -11.57
CA LYS A 228 1.33 -17.16 -10.31
C LYS A 228 1.65 -15.82 -9.67
N GLU A 229 0.65 -15.17 -9.09
CA GLU A 229 0.85 -13.97 -8.28
C GLU A 229 1.30 -14.38 -6.88
N ILE A 230 2.48 -13.92 -6.47
CA ILE A 230 3.10 -14.24 -5.18
C ILE A 230 3.32 -12.95 -4.40
N GLU A 231 2.86 -12.94 -3.16
CA GLU A 231 3.00 -11.82 -2.23
C GLU A 231 3.91 -12.19 -1.06
N VAL A 232 4.77 -11.25 -0.66
CA VAL A 232 5.68 -11.38 0.49
C VAL A 232 5.56 -10.14 1.37
N ALA A 233 5.34 -10.34 2.65
CA ALA A 233 5.40 -9.27 3.64
C ALA A 233 6.85 -9.07 4.10
N VAL A 234 7.30 -7.81 4.16
CA VAL A 234 8.63 -7.44 4.66
C VAL A 234 8.46 -6.51 5.84
N MET A 235 9.24 -6.72 6.91
CA MET A 235 9.22 -5.90 8.11
C MET A 235 10.64 -5.65 8.63
N GLY A 236 10.93 -4.44 9.05
CA GLY A 236 12.20 -4.09 9.70
C GLY A 236 12.75 -2.75 9.22
N ASN A 237 13.83 -2.31 9.89
CA ASN A 237 14.61 -1.14 9.50
C ASN A 237 15.93 -1.60 8.85
N ASP A 238 17.03 -1.61 9.59
CA ASP A 238 18.38 -1.95 9.06
C ASP A 238 18.52 -3.42 8.66
N ASN A 239 17.77 -4.33 9.29
CA ASN A 239 17.80 -5.75 9.05
C ASN A 239 16.37 -6.26 8.77
N PRO A 240 15.79 -5.98 7.61
CA PRO A 240 14.45 -6.40 7.29
C PRO A 240 14.33 -7.91 7.11
N MET A 241 13.21 -8.46 7.56
CA MET A 241 12.87 -9.87 7.41
C MET A 241 11.67 -10.03 6.48
N ALA A 242 11.73 -11.04 5.62
CA ALA A 242 10.62 -11.44 4.76
C ALA A 242 9.83 -12.59 5.41
N SER A 243 8.51 -12.53 5.32
CA SER A 243 7.61 -13.62 5.69
C SER A 243 7.78 -14.83 4.77
N ILE A 244 7.03 -15.91 5.02
CA ILE A 244 6.76 -16.92 4.00
C ILE A 244 5.98 -16.31 2.84
N CYS A 245 6.01 -16.95 1.67
CA CYS A 245 5.28 -16.51 0.50
C CYS A 245 3.79 -16.91 0.56
N GLY A 246 2.92 -16.02 0.08
CA GLY A 246 1.52 -16.31 -0.22
C GLY A 246 1.25 -16.24 -1.72
N GLU A 247 0.29 -17.03 -2.18
CA GLU A 247 -0.17 -17.04 -3.57
C GLU A 247 -1.60 -16.51 -3.62
N ILE A 248 -1.86 -15.59 -4.56
CA ILE A 248 -3.21 -15.14 -4.91
C ILE A 248 -3.62 -15.85 -6.21
N ASP A 249 -4.70 -16.60 -6.14
CA ASP A 249 -5.34 -17.25 -7.28
C ASP A 249 -6.66 -16.53 -7.55
N SER A 250 -6.64 -15.65 -8.54
CA SER A 250 -7.81 -14.81 -8.88
C SER A 250 -8.97 -15.61 -9.48
N GLY A 251 -8.72 -16.87 -9.92
CA GLY A 251 -9.74 -17.68 -10.61
C GLY A 251 -10.21 -17.10 -11.95
N ALA A 252 -9.70 -15.93 -12.33
CA ALA A 252 -10.02 -15.19 -13.55
C ALA A 252 -8.74 -14.80 -14.28
N GLU A 253 -8.85 -14.49 -15.58
CA GLU A 253 -7.69 -14.06 -16.39
C GLU A 253 -7.05 -12.73 -15.93
N PHE A 254 -7.73 -11.98 -15.07
CA PHE A 254 -7.25 -10.70 -14.58
C PHE A 254 -7.80 -10.39 -13.16
N TYR A 255 -6.92 -9.99 -12.25
CA TYR A 255 -7.25 -9.62 -10.87
C TYR A 255 -7.49 -8.10 -10.79
N ASP A 256 -8.73 -7.68 -11.07
CA ASP A 256 -9.14 -6.28 -11.00
C ASP A 256 -9.61 -5.85 -9.58
N TYR A 257 -10.08 -4.60 -9.46
CA TYR A 257 -10.59 -4.05 -8.19
C TYR A 257 -11.74 -4.86 -7.62
N ASP A 258 -12.68 -5.29 -8.48
CA ASP A 258 -13.85 -6.05 -8.05
C ASP A 258 -13.45 -7.44 -7.54
N ALA A 259 -12.47 -8.09 -8.20
CA ALA A 259 -11.91 -9.36 -7.74
C ALA A 259 -11.11 -9.23 -6.44
N LYS A 260 -10.50 -8.05 -6.15
CA LYS A 260 -9.73 -7.80 -4.92
C LYS A 260 -10.60 -7.62 -3.69
N TYR A 261 -11.76 -6.98 -3.82
CA TYR A 261 -12.51 -6.49 -2.66
C TYR A 261 -13.99 -6.88 -2.64
N LEU A 262 -14.59 -7.28 -3.77
CA LEU A 262 -16.03 -7.47 -3.91
C LEU A 262 -16.47 -8.90 -4.24
N THR A 263 -15.57 -9.75 -4.76
CA THR A 263 -15.93 -11.12 -5.16
C THR A 263 -15.21 -12.18 -4.33
N GLU A 264 -15.94 -13.21 -3.92
CA GLU A 264 -15.39 -14.39 -3.21
C GLU A 264 -14.61 -15.35 -4.13
N THR A 265 -14.30 -14.94 -5.38
CA THR A 265 -13.69 -15.83 -6.38
C THR A 265 -12.18 -15.98 -6.20
N SER A 266 -11.49 -15.02 -5.60
CA SER A 266 -10.06 -15.11 -5.35
C SER A 266 -9.75 -15.98 -4.11
N LYS A 267 -8.79 -16.89 -4.28
CA LYS A 267 -8.29 -17.76 -3.21
C LYS A 267 -6.86 -17.38 -2.84
N ALA A 268 -6.61 -17.25 -1.55
CA ALA A 268 -5.27 -17.10 -1.02
C ALA A 268 -4.75 -18.46 -0.52
N TYR A 269 -3.53 -18.81 -0.92
CA TYR A 269 -2.81 -19.99 -0.41
C TYR A 269 -1.59 -19.54 0.37
N ILE A 270 -1.54 -19.92 1.64
CA ILE A 270 -0.43 -19.65 2.56
C ILE A 270 -0.05 -20.98 3.21
N PRO A 271 1.15 -21.52 2.97
CA PRO A 271 2.18 -21.01 2.04
C PRO A 271 1.76 -21.09 0.56
N ALA A 272 2.49 -20.32 -0.28
CA ALA A 272 2.33 -20.36 -1.74
C ALA A 272 2.66 -21.74 -2.30
N ARG A 273 2.01 -22.13 -3.40
CA ARG A 273 2.22 -23.41 -4.10
C ARG A 273 3.37 -23.30 -5.11
N ILE A 274 4.57 -22.94 -4.62
CA ILE A 274 5.82 -22.85 -5.39
C ILE A 274 6.91 -23.72 -4.76
N PRO A 275 7.97 -24.12 -5.53
CA PRO A 275 9.09 -24.85 -4.97
C PRO A 275 9.84 -24.07 -3.87
N ALA A 276 10.38 -24.76 -2.87
CA ALA A 276 11.05 -24.13 -1.74
C ALA A 276 12.26 -23.26 -2.14
N GLU A 277 13.02 -23.72 -3.14
CA GLU A 277 14.13 -22.96 -3.71
C GLU A 277 13.68 -21.67 -4.41
N VAL A 278 12.50 -21.67 -5.01
CA VAL A 278 11.89 -20.47 -5.64
C VAL A 278 11.39 -19.52 -4.56
N GLU A 279 10.77 -20.06 -3.51
CA GLU A 279 10.33 -19.26 -2.35
C GLU A 279 11.49 -18.46 -1.75
N GLU A 280 12.66 -19.09 -1.56
CA GLU A 280 13.83 -18.40 -1.02
C GLU A 280 14.28 -17.25 -1.94
N VAL A 281 14.35 -17.49 -3.25
CA VAL A 281 14.67 -16.43 -4.23
C VAL A 281 13.67 -15.28 -4.18
N VAL A 282 12.37 -15.57 -4.03
CA VAL A 282 11.32 -14.53 -3.90
C VAL A 282 11.56 -13.69 -2.64
N ARG A 283 11.81 -14.34 -1.50
CA ARG A 283 12.04 -13.68 -0.21
C ARG A 283 13.31 -12.82 -0.21
N GLU A 284 14.41 -13.33 -0.74
CA GLU A 284 15.67 -12.58 -0.90
C GLU A 284 15.47 -11.37 -1.83
N THR A 285 14.74 -11.57 -2.94
CA THR A 285 14.44 -10.49 -3.89
C THR A 285 13.51 -9.45 -3.26
N ALA A 286 12.54 -9.84 -2.43
CA ALA A 286 11.66 -8.93 -1.70
C ALA A 286 12.46 -8.01 -0.76
N VAL A 287 13.40 -8.56 0.01
CA VAL A 287 14.31 -7.78 0.86
C VAL A 287 15.21 -6.86 0.03
N LYS A 288 15.69 -7.33 -1.13
CA LYS A 288 16.51 -6.52 -2.04
C LYS A 288 15.75 -5.32 -2.59
N VAL A 289 14.49 -5.50 -3.04
CA VAL A 289 13.61 -4.42 -3.51
C VAL A 289 13.31 -3.44 -2.38
N TYR A 290 12.96 -3.95 -1.20
CA TYR A 290 12.68 -3.18 0.00
C TYR A 290 13.84 -2.22 0.34
N ASN A 291 15.06 -2.75 0.37
CA ASN A 291 16.26 -1.96 0.65
C ASN A 291 16.58 -0.97 -0.48
N ALA A 292 16.42 -1.37 -1.75
CA ALA A 292 16.69 -0.51 -2.90
C ALA A 292 15.76 0.70 -2.96
N VAL A 293 14.48 0.52 -2.62
CA VAL A 293 13.50 1.61 -2.52
C VAL A 293 13.75 2.48 -1.29
N GLY A 294 14.48 1.98 -0.29
CA GLY A 294 14.73 2.66 0.98
C GLY A 294 13.56 2.56 1.94
N CYS A 295 12.84 1.46 1.92
CA CYS A 295 11.74 1.19 2.84
C CYS A 295 12.21 0.99 4.27
N GLN A 296 11.33 1.25 5.22
CA GLN A 296 11.46 1.02 6.66
C GLN A 296 10.11 0.59 7.23
N GLY A 297 10.12 -0.06 8.39
CA GLY A 297 8.92 -0.51 9.08
C GLY A 297 8.26 -1.68 8.38
N LEU A 298 7.53 -1.44 7.31
CA LEU A 298 6.77 -2.48 6.59
C LEU A 298 6.66 -2.21 5.08
N SER A 299 6.46 -3.27 4.33
CA SER A 299 5.89 -3.26 2.97
C SER A 299 5.40 -4.65 2.58
N ARG A 300 4.56 -4.74 1.54
CA ARG A 300 4.29 -5.98 0.81
C ARG A 300 4.92 -5.86 -0.57
N VAL A 301 5.65 -6.88 -0.97
CA VAL A 301 6.32 -6.95 -2.27
C VAL A 301 5.66 -8.05 -3.07
N ASP A 302 5.21 -7.72 -4.28
CA ASP A 302 4.40 -8.59 -5.12
C ASP A 302 5.21 -9.02 -6.35
N PHE A 303 5.10 -10.30 -6.70
CA PHE A 303 5.86 -10.95 -7.75
C PHE A 303 4.97 -11.80 -8.65
N PHE A 304 5.45 -12.09 -9.85
CA PHE A 304 5.01 -13.24 -10.64
C PHE A 304 6.08 -14.33 -10.58
N VAL A 305 5.65 -15.58 -10.41
CA VAL A 305 6.49 -16.77 -10.61
C VAL A 305 5.97 -17.46 -11.86
N THR A 306 6.77 -17.49 -12.94
CA THR A 306 6.33 -17.99 -14.25
C THR A 306 6.03 -19.48 -14.22
N HIS A 307 5.03 -19.90 -15.00
CA HIS A 307 4.59 -21.31 -15.05
C HIS A 307 5.59 -22.25 -15.77
N ASP A 308 6.41 -21.71 -16.66
CA ASP A 308 7.36 -22.49 -17.47
C ASP A 308 8.67 -22.81 -16.73
N GLU A 309 9.36 -21.76 -16.26
CA GLU A 309 10.71 -21.89 -15.71
C GLU A 309 10.79 -21.50 -14.23
N ASN A 310 9.66 -21.18 -13.58
CA ASN A 310 9.62 -20.64 -12.20
C ASN A 310 10.48 -19.38 -12.02
N ARG A 311 10.63 -18.55 -13.07
CA ARG A 311 11.34 -17.27 -12.97
C ARG A 311 10.61 -16.34 -12.02
N VAL A 312 11.35 -15.73 -11.13
CA VAL A 312 10.84 -14.70 -10.20
C VAL A 312 10.90 -13.36 -10.90
N VAL A 313 9.76 -12.71 -11.05
CA VAL A 313 9.59 -11.44 -11.76
C VAL A 313 8.90 -10.45 -10.82
N PHE A 314 9.60 -9.38 -10.43
CA PHE A 314 9.05 -8.34 -9.58
C PHE A 314 7.92 -7.59 -10.29
N ASN A 315 6.83 -7.35 -9.57
CA ASN A 315 5.67 -6.60 -10.03
C ASN A 315 5.60 -5.21 -9.40
N GLU A 316 5.31 -5.13 -8.09
CA GLU A 316 5.18 -3.86 -7.36
C GLU A 316 5.53 -3.99 -5.88
N ILE A 317 5.67 -2.85 -5.19
CA ILE A 317 5.86 -2.77 -3.75
C ILE A 317 4.80 -1.82 -3.16
N ASN A 318 4.12 -2.29 -2.09
CA ASN A 318 3.07 -1.56 -1.40
C ASN A 318 3.58 -1.14 -0.02
N THR A 319 3.64 0.16 0.24
CA THR A 319 4.28 0.72 1.45
C THR A 319 3.39 0.74 2.67
N LEU A 320 2.06 0.80 2.50
CA LEU A 320 1.08 0.63 3.57
C LEU A 320 0.05 -0.42 3.16
N PRO A 321 0.42 -1.72 3.17
CA PRO A 321 -0.48 -2.78 2.76
C PRO A 321 -1.72 -2.85 3.66
N GLY A 322 -2.80 -3.45 3.15
CA GLY A 322 -4.03 -3.64 3.91
C GLY A 322 -3.81 -4.42 5.21
N PHE A 323 -4.56 -4.04 6.24
CA PHE A 323 -4.53 -4.64 7.57
C PHE A 323 -5.89 -5.22 8.01
N THR A 324 -6.77 -5.53 7.07
CA THR A 324 -8.02 -6.24 7.38
C THR A 324 -7.76 -7.68 7.80
N SER A 325 -8.73 -8.36 8.39
CA SER A 325 -8.64 -9.77 8.77
C SER A 325 -8.37 -10.72 7.59
N ILE A 326 -8.66 -10.27 6.36
CA ILE A 326 -8.42 -11.04 5.14
C ILE A 326 -7.14 -10.62 4.41
N SER A 327 -6.51 -9.51 4.80
CA SER A 327 -5.33 -8.96 4.14
C SER A 327 -4.13 -9.88 4.26
N MET A 328 -3.36 -9.98 3.17
CA MET A 328 -2.22 -10.90 3.11
C MET A 328 -1.09 -10.51 4.06
N TYR A 329 -0.78 -9.21 4.23
CA TYR A 329 0.34 -8.78 5.07
C TYR A 329 0.30 -9.37 6.49
N PRO A 330 -0.76 -9.17 7.29
CA PRO A 330 -0.84 -9.78 8.62
C PRO A 330 -0.92 -11.31 8.58
N LYS A 331 -1.63 -11.91 7.61
CA LYS A 331 -1.73 -13.38 7.48
C LYS A 331 -0.39 -14.04 7.19
N LEU A 332 0.44 -13.41 6.35
CA LEU A 332 1.77 -13.91 6.03
C LEU A 332 2.70 -13.91 7.25
N PHE A 333 2.64 -12.84 8.07
CA PHE A 333 3.39 -12.81 9.32
C PHE A 333 2.84 -13.77 10.37
N GLU A 334 1.52 -13.91 10.48
CA GLU A 334 0.91 -14.89 11.38
C GLU A 334 1.34 -16.32 11.03
N ALA A 335 1.32 -16.68 9.75
CA ALA A 335 1.79 -17.97 9.26
C ALA A 335 3.33 -18.13 9.39
N SER A 336 4.07 -17.02 9.51
CA SER A 336 5.52 -16.99 9.81
C SER A 336 5.81 -17.01 11.32
N GLY A 337 4.79 -17.14 12.18
CA GLY A 337 4.93 -17.24 13.63
C GLY A 337 4.89 -15.92 14.39
N VAL A 338 4.51 -14.81 13.74
CA VAL A 338 4.31 -13.49 14.36
C VAL A 338 2.81 -13.18 14.46
N PRO A 339 2.18 -13.38 15.64
CA PRO A 339 0.76 -13.07 15.81
C PRO A 339 0.42 -11.60 15.54
N TYR A 340 -0.81 -11.33 15.10
CA TYR A 340 -1.27 -10.01 14.69
C TYR A 340 -0.98 -8.91 15.73
N SER A 341 -1.28 -9.14 17.01
CA SER A 341 -1.00 -8.16 18.08
C SER A 341 0.50 -7.89 18.26
N GLN A 342 1.34 -8.93 18.13
CA GLN A 342 2.80 -8.76 18.19
C GLN A 342 3.34 -8.04 16.95
N LEU A 343 2.73 -8.24 15.79
CA LEU A 343 3.06 -7.51 14.57
C LEU A 343 2.82 -6.01 14.76
N ILE A 344 1.68 -5.62 15.34
CA ILE A 344 1.39 -4.22 15.67
C ILE A 344 2.44 -3.65 16.64
N ASP A 345 2.74 -4.35 17.73
CA ASP A 345 3.74 -3.95 18.71
C ASP A 345 5.11 -3.71 18.05
N GLU A 346 5.53 -4.62 17.18
CA GLU A 346 6.82 -4.53 16.48
C GLU A 346 6.86 -3.37 15.49
N LEU A 347 5.79 -3.14 14.73
CA LEU A 347 5.70 -1.99 13.82
C LEU A 347 5.76 -0.66 14.55
N LEU A 348 5.09 -0.54 15.70
CA LEU A 348 5.17 0.66 16.54
C LEU A 348 6.58 0.85 17.13
N ARG A 349 7.25 -0.23 17.54
CA ARG A 349 8.64 -0.21 18.01
C ARG A 349 9.59 0.28 16.91
N LEU A 350 9.47 -0.30 15.70
CA LEU A 350 10.28 0.06 14.53
C LEU A 350 10.09 1.52 14.15
N ALA A 351 8.87 2.04 14.19
CA ALA A 351 8.57 3.44 13.92
C ALA A 351 9.31 4.39 14.86
N VAL A 352 9.31 4.09 16.18
CA VAL A 352 10.02 4.89 17.19
C VAL A 352 11.54 4.79 17.03
N GLU A 353 12.04 3.61 16.63
CA GLU A 353 13.47 3.39 16.38
C GLU A 353 13.96 4.17 15.16
N ALA A 354 13.25 4.09 14.04
CA ALA A 354 13.62 4.76 12.78
C ALA A 354 13.64 6.30 12.90
N PHE A 355 12.90 6.86 13.84
CA PHE A 355 12.78 8.31 14.02
C PHE A 355 13.85 8.93 14.94
N ARG A 356 14.69 8.11 15.57
CA ARG A 356 15.81 8.55 16.42
C ARG A 356 17.03 8.94 15.60
#